data_b43dd1339b3a47efec0b9022d2259f78
#
_entry.id   b43dd1339b3a47efec0b9022d2259f78
#
_cell.length_a   1.000
_cell.length_b   1.000
_cell.length_c   1.000
_cell.angle_alpha   90.00
_cell.angle_beta   90.00
_cell.angle_gamma   90.00
#
_symmetry.space_group_name_H-M   'P 1'
#
loop_
_entity.id
_entity.type
_entity.pdbx_description
1 polymer ?
#
loop_
_entity_poly.entity_id
_entity_poly.type
_entity_poly.pdbx_seq_one_letter_code
_entity_poly.pdbx_strand_id
1 'polypeptide(L)'
;MANTADVIIIGGGIIGNAIAYYLAKKGTDVIVLEGGNHIGIGGSSKNGGGVRQSGRDPRELPLVMYGIKNLWPSLSEELEVDCEYHQDGNLRLGKNDKHKQILEGLTERAVKVGLDVRMIDGDEVRRINPYLSDEVTCASWCPTDGHANPLTTTLGFYKTARKLGVRFITGEKVIELKKIKGRLRQVITPNNIYEADTVVVAAGYESKEILGTVGIDVPMSRVLIEALVTEAEPHMFDQMLGTAEADFYGHQTKHGSFVFGGSSGYEAVNKDNGTPICSSITAPCICRGIMKYFPDLADAKIVRTWAGWADQMKDGVPVLGNVSEVPGLVLATGFCGHGFGIAPAIGHELADLIVDGKTSIDINALRYDRFKAKI
;
A
#
# COMPACT_ATOMS: atom_id res chain seq x y z
N MET A 1 5.02 13.32 -28.82
CA MET A 1 5.91 12.30 -28.23
C MET A 1 5.51 10.95 -28.80
N ALA A 2 6.42 10.00 -28.92
CA ALA A 2 6.06 8.67 -29.42
C ALA A 2 5.16 7.97 -28.39
N ASN A 3 4.06 7.35 -28.88
CA ASN A 3 3.12 6.59 -28.07
C ASN A 3 3.54 5.11 -27.92
N THR A 4 4.84 4.83 -28.10
CA THR A 4 5.41 3.49 -28.00
C THR A 4 6.48 3.44 -26.91
N ALA A 5 6.58 2.29 -26.21
CA ALA A 5 7.60 2.00 -25.22
C ALA A 5 7.83 0.48 -25.12
N ASP A 6 8.89 0.05 -24.43
CA ASP A 6 9.06 -1.36 -24.07
C ASP A 6 7.98 -1.79 -23.09
N VAL A 7 7.71 -0.93 -22.09
CA VAL A 7 6.73 -1.17 -21.03
C VAL A 7 5.79 0.02 -20.86
N ILE A 8 4.49 -0.24 -20.81
CA ILE A 8 3.48 0.73 -20.39
C ILE A 8 2.96 0.32 -19.01
N ILE A 9 2.96 1.26 -18.07
CA ILE A 9 2.39 1.08 -16.73
C ILE A 9 1.12 1.92 -16.63
N ILE A 10 0.03 1.29 -16.21
CA ILE A 10 -1.26 1.94 -16.02
C ILE A 10 -1.45 2.20 -14.52
N GLY A 11 -1.44 3.47 -14.15
CA GLY A 11 -1.54 3.97 -12.78
C GLY A 11 -0.25 4.61 -12.25
N GLY A 12 -0.31 5.90 -11.95
CA GLY A 12 0.77 6.70 -11.38
C GLY A 12 0.77 6.74 -9.84
N GLY A 13 0.27 5.69 -9.18
CA GLY A 13 0.37 5.48 -7.74
C GLY A 13 1.76 5.02 -7.31
N ILE A 14 1.94 4.80 -6.00
CA ILE A 14 3.23 4.35 -5.43
C ILE A 14 3.74 3.07 -6.09
N ILE A 15 2.86 2.12 -6.39
CA ILE A 15 3.22 0.84 -7.01
C ILE A 15 3.73 1.06 -8.45
N GLY A 16 2.96 1.78 -9.28
CA GLY A 16 3.37 2.07 -10.66
C GLY A 16 4.66 2.89 -10.74
N ASN A 17 4.81 3.87 -9.83
CA ASN A 17 6.02 4.69 -9.76
C ASN A 17 7.26 3.89 -9.33
N ALA A 18 7.11 2.96 -8.36
CA ALA A 18 8.19 2.09 -7.94
C ALA A 18 8.61 1.13 -9.09
N ILE A 19 7.65 0.50 -9.78
CA ILE A 19 7.94 -0.35 -10.94
C ILE A 19 8.65 0.45 -12.03
N ALA A 20 8.15 1.65 -12.35
CA ALA A 20 8.75 2.53 -13.35
C ALA A 20 10.21 2.91 -13.01
N TYR A 21 10.47 3.23 -11.75
CA TYR A 21 11.80 3.54 -11.26
C TYR A 21 12.79 2.38 -11.44
N TYR A 22 12.43 1.17 -10.98
CA TYR A 22 13.32 0.01 -11.07
C TYR A 22 13.49 -0.47 -12.52
N LEU A 23 12.48 -0.37 -13.37
CA LEU A 23 12.62 -0.64 -14.81
C LEU A 23 13.57 0.36 -15.48
N ALA A 24 13.44 1.65 -15.19
CA ALA A 24 14.33 2.68 -15.72
C ALA A 24 15.78 2.49 -15.24
N LYS A 25 16.02 2.05 -14.00
CA LYS A 25 17.37 1.66 -13.52
C LYS A 25 17.98 0.54 -14.35
N LYS A 26 17.16 -0.33 -14.95
CA LYS A 26 17.59 -1.40 -15.87
C LYS A 26 17.67 -0.96 -17.33
N GLY A 27 17.45 0.32 -17.63
CA GLY A 27 17.55 0.88 -18.99
C GLY A 27 16.33 0.62 -19.87
N THR A 28 15.18 0.22 -19.31
CA THR A 28 13.95 -0.03 -20.04
C THR A 28 13.25 1.29 -20.41
N ASP A 29 12.74 1.41 -21.62
CA ASP A 29 11.90 2.54 -22.04
C ASP A 29 10.48 2.39 -21.49
N VAL A 30 10.03 3.33 -20.64
CA VAL A 30 8.78 3.22 -19.88
C VAL A 30 7.88 4.44 -20.09
N ILE A 31 6.58 4.18 -20.34
CA ILE A 31 5.50 5.15 -20.22
C ILE A 31 4.62 4.79 -19.03
N VAL A 32 4.31 5.77 -18.18
CA VAL A 32 3.29 5.66 -17.13
C VAL A 32 2.08 6.49 -17.54
N LEU A 33 0.91 5.85 -17.62
CA LEU A 33 -0.38 6.50 -17.87
C LEU A 33 -1.15 6.66 -16.57
N GLU A 34 -1.47 7.90 -16.22
CA GLU A 34 -2.27 8.25 -15.04
C GLU A 34 -3.57 8.90 -15.46
N GLY A 35 -4.70 8.34 -15.03
CA GLY A 35 -6.04 8.84 -15.37
C GLY A 35 -6.38 10.18 -14.72
N GLY A 36 -5.77 10.48 -13.59
CA GLY A 36 -5.92 11.76 -12.90
C GLY A 36 -4.98 12.85 -13.39
N ASN A 37 -5.22 14.07 -12.94
CA ASN A 37 -4.40 15.23 -13.34
C ASN A 37 -3.02 15.28 -12.64
N HIS A 38 -2.82 14.48 -11.61
CA HIS A 38 -1.59 14.46 -10.81
C HIS A 38 -1.21 13.01 -10.43
N ILE A 39 0.08 12.79 -10.25
CA ILE A 39 0.63 11.51 -9.77
C ILE A 39 0.27 11.31 -8.28
N GLY A 40 -0.04 10.07 -7.92
CA GLY A 40 -0.24 9.64 -6.53
C GLY A 40 -1.57 10.02 -5.89
N ILE A 41 -2.56 10.50 -6.65
CA ILE A 41 -3.84 11.00 -6.11
C ILE A 41 -4.80 9.91 -5.59
N GLY A 42 -4.57 8.66 -5.96
CA GLY A 42 -5.35 7.50 -5.48
C GLY A 42 -5.00 7.11 -4.04
N GLY A 43 -5.02 5.81 -3.74
CA GLY A 43 -4.71 5.26 -2.41
C GLY A 43 -3.34 5.69 -1.86
N SER A 44 -2.38 6.03 -2.73
CA SER A 44 -1.02 6.44 -2.35
C SER A 44 -0.97 7.72 -1.51
N SER A 45 -1.89 8.66 -1.70
CA SER A 45 -1.99 9.89 -0.90
C SER A 45 -3.03 9.79 0.24
N LYS A 46 -3.63 8.62 0.44
CA LYS A 46 -4.74 8.44 1.38
C LYS A 46 -4.39 7.51 2.55
N ASN A 47 -3.20 6.89 2.53
CA ASN A 47 -2.77 5.96 3.57
C ASN A 47 -2.06 6.67 4.73
N GLY A 48 -1.91 5.96 5.85
CA GLY A 48 -1.27 6.46 7.08
C GLY A 48 0.23 6.15 7.18
N GLY A 49 0.91 5.84 6.09
CA GLY A 49 2.38 5.72 6.06
C GLY A 49 2.99 4.46 6.67
N GLY A 50 2.21 3.43 6.99
CA GLY A 50 2.72 2.23 7.64
C GLY A 50 3.67 1.42 6.74
N VAL A 51 4.89 1.19 7.22
CA VAL A 51 5.90 0.29 6.64
C VAL A 51 6.03 -0.90 7.59
N ARG A 52 5.17 -1.88 7.43
CA ARG A 52 5.03 -2.96 8.41
C ARG A 52 4.93 -4.34 7.78
N GLN A 53 5.45 -5.31 8.50
CA GLN A 53 5.45 -6.75 8.23
C GLN A 53 4.39 -7.46 9.07
N SER A 54 4.29 -7.06 10.34
CA SER A 54 3.39 -7.68 11.30
C SER A 54 1.92 -7.62 10.86
N GLY A 55 1.21 -8.74 11.05
CA GLY A 55 -0.20 -8.87 10.69
C GLY A 55 -0.48 -9.00 9.20
N ARG A 56 0.53 -9.29 8.38
CA ARG A 56 0.36 -9.63 6.96
C ARG A 56 0.14 -11.12 6.77
N ASP A 57 -0.42 -11.46 5.61
CA ASP A 57 -0.56 -12.86 5.19
C ASP A 57 0.83 -13.47 4.90
N PRO A 58 1.09 -14.72 5.31
CA PRO A 58 2.35 -15.40 5.05
C PRO A 58 2.77 -15.46 3.59
N ARG A 59 1.84 -15.39 2.63
CA ARG A 59 2.13 -15.41 1.19
C ARG A 59 2.84 -14.15 0.69
N GLU A 60 2.53 -12.97 1.27
CA GLU A 60 3.14 -11.70 0.90
C GLU A 60 4.32 -11.30 1.81
N LEU A 61 4.40 -11.92 2.99
CA LEU A 61 5.36 -11.55 4.03
C LEU A 61 6.82 -11.60 3.58
N PRO A 62 7.30 -12.60 2.80
CA PRO A 62 8.68 -12.62 2.31
C PRO A 62 9.08 -11.38 1.49
N LEU A 63 8.16 -10.87 0.66
CA LEU A 63 8.38 -9.64 -0.12
C LEU A 63 8.55 -8.42 0.77
N VAL A 64 7.69 -8.30 1.79
CA VAL A 64 7.74 -7.17 2.72
C VAL A 64 9.01 -7.21 3.56
N MET A 65 9.37 -8.40 4.09
CA MET A 65 10.60 -8.60 4.86
C MET A 65 11.84 -8.23 4.04
N TYR A 66 11.88 -8.64 2.77
CA TYR A 66 12.96 -8.26 1.86
C TYR A 66 13.03 -6.74 1.68
N GLY A 67 11.89 -6.09 1.40
CA GLY A 67 11.82 -4.65 1.19
C GLY A 67 12.28 -3.85 2.40
N ILE A 68 11.81 -4.22 3.60
CA ILE A 68 12.17 -3.54 4.84
C ILE A 68 13.64 -3.73 5.20
N LYS A 69 14.19 -4.91 4.97
CA LYS A 69 15.59 -5.21 5.27
C LYS A 69 16.56 -4.57 4.27
N ASN A 70 16.23 -4.57 2.98
CA ASN A 70 17.21 -4.32 1.93
C ASN A 70 16.97 -3.04 1.12
N LEU A 71 15.74 -2.52 1.10
CA LEU A 71 15.38 -1.40 0.23
C LEU A 71 15.02 -0.13 0.99
N TRP A 72 14.18 -0.23 2.02
CA TRP A 72 13.74 0.94 2.79
C TRP A 72 14.89 1.72 3.45
N PRO A 73 15.94 1.09 4.02
CA PRO A 73 17.01 1.82 4.69
C PRO A 73 17.78 2.80 3.79
N SER A 74 17.97 2.47 2.51
CA SER A 74 18.68 3.33 1.54
C SER A 74 17.75 4.18 0.67
N LEU A 75 16.42 4.02 0.82
CA LEU A 75 15.47 4.57 -0.13
C LEU A 75 15.49 6.10 -0.20
N SER A 76 15.69 6.78 0.91
CA SER A 76 15.79 8.25 0.94
C SER A 76 16.97 8.76 0.12
N GLU A 77 18.13 8.09 0.22
CA GLU A 77 19.31 8.40 -0.58
C GLU A 77 19.09 8.09 -2.05
N GLU A 78 18.57 6.90 -2.37
CA GLU A 78 18.31 6.48 -3.76
C GLU A 78 17.31 7.41 -4.48
N LEU A 79 16.29 7.88 -3.79
CA LEU A 79 15.27 8.76 -4.36
C LEU A 79 15.63 10.25 -4.24
N GLU A 80 16.75 10.60 -3.62
CA GLU A 80 17.18 11.97 -3.37
C GLU A 80 16.09 12.81 -2.67
N VAL A 81 15.38 12.19 -1.71
CA VAL A 81 14.30 12.81 -0.93
C VAL A 81 14.21 12.17 0.44
N ASP A 82 13.97 12.96 1.49
CA ASP A 82 13.68 12.40 2.81
C ASP A 82 12.30 11.71 2.79
N CYS A 83 12.31 10.38 2.78
CA CYS A 83 11.10 9.57 2.88
C CYS A 83 10.51 9.57 4.30
N GLU A 84 11.20 10.20 5.27
CA GLU A 84 10.83 10.16 6.68
C GLU A 84 10.61 8.71 7.17
N TYR A 85 11.51 7.81 6.75
CA TYR A 85 11.45 6.41 7.16
C TYR A 85 12.01 6.24 8.57
N HIS A 86 11.16 5.74 9.46
CA HIS A 86 11.47 5.42 10.85
C HIS A 86 11.15 3.96 11.11
N GLN A 87 12.13 3.23 11.67
CA GLN A 87 12.02 1.80 11.97
C GLN A 87 12.05 1.59 13.49
N ASP A 88 11.05 2.12 14.18
CA ASP A 88 10.96 2.16 15.64
C ASP A 88 9.97 1.13 16.19
N GLY A 89 9.55 0.19 15.34
CA GLY A 89 8.67 -0.90 15.68
C GLY A 89 7.19 -0.61 15.53
N ASN A 90 6.40 -1.66 15.74
CA ASN A 90 4.93 -1.60 15.73
C ASN A 90 4.35 -2.39 16.89
N LEU A 91 3.50 -1.75 17.66
CA LEU A 91 2.67 -2.36 18.72
C LEU A 91 1.26 -2.60 18.19
N ARG A 92 0.86 -3.87 18.12
CA ARG A 92 -0.52 -4.23 17.85
C ARG A 92 -1.22 -4.59 19.16
N LEU A 93 -2.09 -3.71 19.65
CA LEU A 93 -2.57 -3.66 21.04
C LEU A 93 -3.78 -4.56 21.27
N GLY A 94 -3.83 -5.17 22.46
CA GLY A 94 -4.95 -5.97 22.95
C GLY A 94 -5.33 -5.62 24.38
N LYS A 95 -6.64 -5.75 24.71
CA LYS A 95 -7.22 -5.36 26.00
C LYS A 95 -7.96 -6.49 26.73
N ASN A 96 -8.10 -7.64 26.10
CA ASN A 96 -8.86 -8.77 26.64
C ASN A 96 -8.40 -10.10 25.98
N ASP A 97 -8.93 -11.23 26.47
CA ASP A 97 -8.56 -12.56 26.00
C ASP A 97 -8.88 -12.78 24.51
N LYS A 98 -9.98 -12.22 24.00
CA LYS A 98 -10.32 -12.30 22.56
C LYS A 98 -9.24 -11.61 21.72
N HIS A 99 -8.84 -10.40 22.11
CA HIS A 99 -7.76 -9.67 21.44
C HIS A 99 -6.43 -10.44 21.51
N LYS A 100 -6.13 -11.03 22.67
CA LYS A 100 -4.93 -11.85 22.87
C LYS A 100 -4.91 -13.03 21.91
N GLN A 101 -6.00 -13.79 21.79
CA GLN A 101 -6.11 -14.91 20.85
C GLN A 101 -5.92 -14.48 19.39
N ILE A 102 -6.50 -13.34 18.98
CA ILE A 102 -6.31 -12.79 17.63
C ILE A 102 -4.83 -12.50 17.38
N LEU A 103 -4.18 -11.82 18.33
CA LEU A 103 -2.77 -11.42 18.21
C LEU A 103 -1.82 -12.62 18.24
N GLU A 104 -2.08 -13.61 19.09
CA GLU A 104 -1.32 -14.87 19.13
C GLU A 104 -1.37 -15.58 17.78
N GLY A 105 -2.57 -15.73 17.20
CA GLY A 105 -2.72 -16.36 15.89
C GLY A 105 -2.03 -15.59 14.74
N LEU A 106 -2.00 -14.25 14.79
CA LEU A 106 -1.26 -13.43 13.83
C LEU A 106 0.25 -13.60 14.00
N THR A 107 0.72 -13.54 15.26
CA THR A 107 2.13 -13.66 15.62
C THR A 107 2.69 -15.03 15.24
N GLU A 108 2.00 -16.12 15.59
CA GLU A 108 2.44 -17.47 15.24
C GLU A 108 2.59 -17.71 13.75
N ARG A 109 1.66 -17.20 12.94
CA ARG A 109 1.77 -17.30 11.47
C ARG A 109 2.98 -16.57 10.92
N ALA A 110 3.29 -15.39 11.47
CA ALA A 110 4.43 -14.59 11.04
C ALA A 110 5.78 -15.19 11.48
N VAL A 111 5.86 -15.70 12.70
CA VAL A 111 7.04 -16.42 13.21
C VAL A 111 7.39 -17.65 12.36
N LYS A 112 6.38 -18.40 11.88
CA LYS A 112 6.59 -19.57 11.01
C LYS A 112 7.26 -19.20 9.67
N VAL A 113 7.15 -17.94 9.23
CA VAL A 113 7.80 -17.42 8.02
C VAL A 113 9.16 -16.78 8.34
N GLY A 114 9.53 -16.70 9.62
CA GLY A 114 10.83 -16.18 10.09
C GLY A 114 10.82 -14.69 10.47
N LEU A 115 9.62 -14.07 10.64
CA LEU A 115 9.54 -12.71 11.14
C LEU A 115 9.92 -12.64 12.62
N ASP A 116 10.75 -11.65 12.97
CA ASP A 116 11.02 -11.29 14.36
C ASP A 116 9.83 -10.52 14.95
N VAL A 117 8.90 -11.25 15.53
CA VAL A 117 7.70 -10.71 16.17
C VAL A 117 7.32 -11.60 17.35
N ARG A 118 6.85 -11.00 18.44
CA ARG A 118 6.49 -11.75 19.64
C ARG A 118 5.31 -11.12 20.38
N MET A 119 4.64 -11.94 21.16
CA MET A 119 3.67 -11.44 22.14
C MET A 119 4.40 -10.84 23.35
N ILE A 120 3.88 -9.73 23.86
CA ILE A 120 4.34 -9.06 25.07
C ILE A 120 3.17 -8.78 26.00
N ASP A 121 3.42 -8.70 27.28
CA ASP A 121 2.43 -8.35 28.30
C ASP A 121 2.25 -6.83 28.46
N GLY A 122 1.27 -6.42 29.27
CA GLY A 122 0.97 -5.00 29.49
C GLY A 122 2.12 -4.23 30.15
N ASP A 123 2.93 -4.88 30.97
CA ASP A 123 4.07 -4.22 31.64
C ASP A 123 5.18 -3.91 30.64
N GLU A 124 5.43 -4.81 29.70
CA GLU A 124 6.38 -4.58 28.62
C GLU A 124 5.85 -3.54 27.61
N VAL A 125 4.54 -3.56 27.32
CA VAL A 125 3.90 -2.52 26.50
C VAL A 125 4.15 -1.14 27.07
N ARG A 126 3.93 -0.94 28.37
CA ARG A 126 4.14 0.36 29.05
C ARG A 126 5.60 0.77 29.14
N ARG A 127 6.53 -0.19 29.17
CA ARG A 127 7.97 0.14 29.07
C ARG A 127 8.35 0.67 27.70
N ILE A 128 7.70 0.17 26.62
CA ILE A 128 7.93 0.62 25.26
C ILE A 128 7.19 1.95 24.98
N ASN A 129 5.93 2.03 25.42
CA ASN A 129 5.11 3.22 25.22
C ASN A 129 4.30 3.53 26.50
N PRO A 130 4.81 4.42 27.37
CA PRO A 130 4.20 4.73 28.67
C PRO A 130 2.91 5.53 28.59
N TYR A 131 2.54 6.05 27.45
CA TYR A 131 1.30 6.82 27.25
C TYR A 131 0.08 5.97 26.95
N LEU A 132 0.26 4.65 26.74
CA LEU A 132 -0.86 3.75 26.49
C LEU A 132 -1.65 3.48 27.76
N SER A 133 -2.97 3.36 27.64
CA SER A 133 -3.90 3.06 28.71
C SER A 133 -3.51 1.78 29.47
N ASP A 134 -3.69 1.79 30.80
CA ASP A 134 -3.51 0.63 31.67
C ASP A 134 -4.43 -0.56 31.32
N GLU A 135 -5.51 -0.28 30.57
CA GLU A 135 -6.38 -1.35 30.06
C GLU A 135 -5.74 -2.18 28.94
N VAL A 136 -4.59 -1.75 28.37
CA VAL A 136 -3.84 -2.55 27.40
C VAL A 136 -3.10 -3.66 28.17
N THR A 137 -3.55 -4.89 27.97
CA THR A 137 -3.05 -6.07 28.72
C THR A 137 -2.00 -6.87 27.95
N CYS A 138 -1.94 -6.69 26.62
CA CYS A 138 -0.98 -7.40 25.76
C CYS A 138 -0.79 -6.67 24.43
N ALA A 139 0.28 -7.01 23.72
CA ALA A 139 0.48 -6.62 22.32
C ALA A 139 1.27 -7.68 21.54
N SER A 140 1.13 -7.66 20.22
CA SER A 140 2.10 -8.24 19.30
C SER A 140 3.14 -7.15 18.98
N TRP A 141 4.40 -7.39 19.28
CA TRP A 141 5.51 -6.46 19.09
C TRP A 141 6.42 -6.93 17.95
N CYS A 142 6.58 -6.07 16.93
CA CYS A 142 7.53 -6.27 15.84
C CYS A 142 8.53 -5.09 15.82
N PRO A 143 9.78 -5.30 16.25
CA PRO A 143 10.76 -4.21 16.38
C PRO A 143 11.26 -3.66 15.03
N THR A 144 11.08 -4.43 13.96
CA THR A 144 11.56 -4.07 12.62
C THR A 144 10.48 -3.44 11.73
N ASP A 145 9.27 -3.26 12.23
CA ASP A 145 8.23 -2.47 11.58
C ASP A 145 8.51 -0.97 11.76
N GLY A 146 7.81 -0.13 11.00
CA GLY A 146 7.95 1.31 11.08
C GLY A 146 6.94 2.06 10.23
N HIS A 147 7.27 3.31 9.94
CA HIS A 147 6.45 4.17 9.09
C HIS A 147 7.32 5.09 8.22
N ALA A 148 6.72 5.68 7.20
CA ALA A 148 7.35 6.67 6.34
C ALA A 148 6.31 7.66 5.81
N ASN A 149 6.75 8.76 5.21
CA ASN A 149 5.84 9.73 4.60
C ASN A 149 5.39 9.26 3.21
N PRO A 150 4.11 8.91 3.02
CA PRO A 150 3.64 8.35 1.75
C PRO A 150 3.68 9.35 0.59
N LEU A 151 3.55 10.65 0.87
CA LEU A 151 3.54 11.67 -0.18
C LEU A 151 4.96 11.90 -0.72
N THR A 152 5.92 12.13 0.17
CA THR A 152 7.32 12.35 -0.21
C THR A 152 7.91 11.12 -0.88
N THR A 153 7.63 9.92 -0.38
CA THR A 153 8.10 8.66 -0.98
C THR A 153 7.51 8.45 -2.38
N THR A 154 6.19 8.64 -2.55
CA THR A 154 5.55 8.50 -3.87
C THR A 154 6.11 9.49 -4.88
N LEU A 155 6.27 10.76 -4.48
CA LEU A 155 6.85 11.80 -5.33
C LEU A 155 8.36 11.60 -5.57
N GLY A 156 9.07 11.01 -4.62
CA GLY A 156 10.48 10.61 -4.78
C GLY A 156 10.65 9.61 -5.91
N PHE A 157 9.91 8.50 -5.89
CA PHE A 157 9.89 7.53 -6.99
C PHE A 157 9.57 8.18 -8.33
N TYR A 158 8.50 8.99 -8.38
CA TYR A 158 8.10 9.71 -9.60
C TYR A 158 9.22 10.62 -10.14
N LYS A 159 9.79 11.48 -9.30
CA LYS A 159 10.82 12.45 -9.71
C LYS A 159 12.07 11.74 -10.20
N THR A 160 12.52 10.71 -9.49
CA THR A 160 13.73 9.98 -9.85
C THR A 160 13.53 9.12 -11.08
N ALA A 161 12.37 8.46 -11.24
CA ALA A 161 12.02 7.77 -12.48
C ALA A 161 12.02 8.73 -13.70
N ARG A 162 11.48 9.95 -13.54
CA ARG A 162 11.55 10.98 -14.61
C ARG A 162 12.96 11.39 -14.95
N LYS A 163 13.85 11.56 -13.97
CA LYS A 163 15.28 11.84 -14.20
C LYS A 163 15.95 10.74 -15.02
N LEU A 164 15.50 9.49 -14.81
CA LEU A 164 15.98 8.31 -15.56
C LEU A 164 15.31 8.14 -16.94
N GLY A 165 14.45 9.08 -17.36
CA GLY A 165 13.85 9.09 -18.70
C GLY A 165 12.42 8.53 -18.79
N VAL A 166 11.80 8.09 -17.70
CA VAL A 166 10.40 7.64 -17.72
C VAL A 166 9.46 8.77 -18.16
N ARG A 167 8.58 8.47 -19.08
CA ARG A 167 7.54 9.38 -19.58
C ARG A 167 6.25 9.21 -18.78
N PHE A 168 5.87 10.23 -18.03
CA PHE A 168 4.60 10.26 -17.29
C PHE A 168 3.59 11.11 -18.04
N ILE A 169 2.41 10.55 -18.28
CA ILE A 169 1.31 11.22 -18.99
C ILE A 169 0.09 11.19 -18.06
N THR A 170 -0.29 12.35 -17.55
CA THR A 170 -1.44 12.55 -16.65
C THR A 170 -2.66 12.99 -17.46
N GLY A 171 -3.88 12.75 -16.91
CA GLY A 171 -5.14 13.02 -17.62
C GLY A 171 -5.46 11.97 -18.70
N GLU A 172 -4.70 10.88 -18.79
CA GLU A 172 -4.86 9.80 -19.74
C GLU A 172 -5.50 8.57 -19.08
N LYS A 173 -6.81 8.63 -18.92
CA LYS A 173 -7.58 7.51 -18.36
C LYS A 173 -7.64 6.36 -19.37
N VAL A 174 -7.05 5.21 -19.02
CA VAL A 174 -7.14 4.00 -19.83
C VAL A 174 -8.58 3.45 -19.76
N ILE A 175 -9.13 3.14 -20.92
CA ILE A 175 -10.50 2.63 -21.07
C ILE A 175 -10.55 1.22 -21.66
N GLU A 176 -9.51 0.79 -22.37
CA GLU A 176 -9.49 -0.54 -23.00
C GLU A 176 -8.04 -1.04 -23.18
N LEU A 177 -7.87 -2.35 -23.02
CA LEU A 177 -6.69 -3.11 -23.40
C LEU A 177 -7.01 -3.94 -24.63
N LYS A 178 -6.10 -3.98 -25.63
CA LYS A 178 -6.36 -4.69 -26.87
C LYS A 178 -5.25 -5.66 -27.23
N LYS A 179 -5.66 -6.90 -27.52
CA LYS A 179 -4.77 -7.95 -28.04
C LYS A 179 -4.59 -7.81 -29.54
N ILE A 180 -3.35 -7.87 -30.01
CA ILE A 180 -2.97 -7.95 -31.43
C ILE A 180 -2.27 -9.30 -31.63
N LYS A 181 -2.78 -10.11 -32.54
CA LYS A 181 -2.26 -11.46 -32.81
C LYS A 181 -2.09 -12.32 -31.54
N GLY A 182 -3.09 -12.26 -30.65
CA GLY A 182 -3.13 -13.07 -29.41
C GLY A 182 -2.32 -12.55 -28.24
N ARG A 183 -1.57 -11.45 -28.39
CA ARG A 183 -0.76 -10.82 -27.34
C ARG A 183 -1.28 -9.41 -27.05
N LEU A 184 -1.28 -9.01 -25.78
CA LEU A 184 -1.58 -7.63 -25.39
C LEU A 184 -0.49 -6.70 -25.95
N ARG A 185 -0.93 -5.66 -26.67
CA ARG A 185 -0.04 -4.72 -27.37
C ARG A 185 -0.49 -3.27 -27.27
N GLN A 186 -1.80 -3.04 -27.19
CA GLN A 186 -2.34 -1.69 -27.22
C GLN A 186 -3.08 -1.34 -25.94
N VAL A 187 -2.84 -0.12 -25.47
CA VAL A 187 -3.54 0.54 -24.37
C VAL A 187 -4.27 1.73 -24.95
N ILE A 188 -5.59 1.77 -24.79
CA ILE A 188 -6.47 2.75 -25.41
C ILE A 188 -6.99 3.71 -24.33
N THR A 189 -6.87 5.00 -24.63
CA THR A 189 -7.49 6.11 -23.89
C THR A 189 -8.49 6.82 -24.82
N PRO A 190 -9.32 7.73 -24.34
CA PRO A 190 -10.23 8.49 -25.19
C PRO A 190 -9.53 9.26 -26.33
N ASN A 191 -8.28 9.66 -26.14
CA ASN A 191 -7.58 10.56 -27.04
C ASN A 191 -6.45 9.88 -27.81
N ASN A 192 -5.91 8.76 -27.31
CA ASN A 192 -4.67 8.17 -27.83
C ASN A 192 -4.71 6.63 -27.79
N ILE A 193 -3.85 6.05 -28.63
CA ILE A 193 -3.48 4.64 -28.58
C ILE A 193 -1.99 4.55 -28.27
N TYR A 194 -1.64 3.77 -27.26
CA TYR A 194 -0.26 3.48 -26.88
C TYR A 194 0.07 2.03 -27.15
N GLU A 195 1.32 1.73 -27.48
CA GLU A 195 1.77 0.37 -27.80
C GLU A 195 3.02 -0.02 -27.01
N ALA A 196 3.03 -1.25 -26.50
CA ALA A 196 4.18 -1.83 -25.80
C ALA A 196 4.26 -3.35 -25.95
N ASP A 197 5.45 -3.89 -25.66
CA ASP A 197 5.66 -5.33 -25.54
C ASP A 197 5.09 -5.90 -24.25
N THR A 198 5.10 -5.08 -23.19
CA THR A 198 4.56 -5.44 -21.87
C THR A 198 3.71 -4.29 -21.34
N VAL A 199 2.55 -4.65 -20.78
CA VAL A 199 1.64 -3.72 -20.10
C VAL A 199 1.47 -4.15 -18.66
N VAL A 200 1.78 -3.25 -17.73
CA VAL A 200 1.60 -3.45 -16.28
C VAL A 200 0.32 -2.74 -15.84
N VAL A 201 -0.59 -3.46 -15.18
CA VAL A 201 -1.79 -2.85 -14.59
C VAL A 201 -1.59 -2.67 -13.10
N ALA A 202 -1.45 -1.40 -12.67
CA ALA A 202 -1.21 -0.95 -11.30
C ALA A 202 -2.16 0.20 -10.90
N ALA A 203 -3.41 0.18 -11.41
CA ALA A 203 -4.39 1.24 -11.30
C ALA A 203 -5.28 1.15 -10.03
N GLY A 204 -4.80 0.46 -8.96
CA GLY A 204 -5.59 0.28 -7.75
C GLY A 204 -6.93 -0.40 -8.04
N TYR A 205 -8.02 0.14 -7.48
CA TYR A 205 -9.35 -0.44 -7.68
C TYR A 205 -9.83 -0.39 -9.16
N GLU A 206 -9.44 0.63 -9.92
CA GLU A 206 -9.79 0.76 -11.34
C GLU A 206 -9.19 -0.36 -12.20
N SER A 207 -8.20 -1.08 -11.71
CA SER A 207 -7.62 -2.25 -12.38
C SER A 207 -8.68 -3.30 -12.77
N LYS A 208 -9.71 -3.47 -11.95
CA LYS A 208 -10.79 -4.45 -12.20
C LYS A 208 -11.52 -4.17 -13.51
N GLU A 209 -11.92 -2.91 -13.74
CA GLU A 209 -12.62 -2.50 -14.96
C GLU A 209 -11.70 -2.64 -16.20
N ILE A 210 -10.47 -2.17 -16.08
CA ILE A 210 -9.47 -2.23 -17.17
C ILE A 210 -9.19 -3.69 -17.56
N LEU A 211 -9.00 -4.58 -16.60
CA LEU A 211 -8.71 -6.00 -16.82
C LEU A 211 -9.91 -6.74 -17.43
N GLY A 212 -11.13 -6.33 -17.11
CA GLY A 212 -12.35 -6.86 -17.71
C GLY A 212 -12.38 -6.75 -19.24
N THR A 213 -11.72 -5.74 -19.83
CA THR A 213 -11.66 -5.52 -21.29
C THR A 213 -10.88 -6.61 -22.04
N VAL A 214 -10.03 -7.36 -21.36
CA VAL A 214 -9.29 -8.52 -21.91
C VAL A 214 -9.76 -9.87 -21.35
N GLY A 215 -10.88 -9.86 -20.61
CA GLY A 215 -11.49 -11.07 -20.06
C GLY A 215 -10.88 -11.57 -18.76
N ILE A 216 -10.14 -10.72 -18.04
CA ILE A 216 -9.56 -11.04 -16.72
C ILE A 216 -10.48 -10.48 -15.63
N ASP A 217 -11.10 -11.39 -14.85
CA ASP A 217 -11.90 -11.01 -13.67
C ASP A 217 -11.07 -11.20 -12.39
N VAL A 218 -10.76 -10.10 -11.74
CA VAL A 218 -10.07 -10.10 -10.45
C VAL A 218 -11.13 -9.98 -9.35
N PRO A 219 -11.24 -10.94 -8.40
CA PRO A 219 -12.24 -10.91 -7.34
C PRO A 219 -11.92 -9.84 -6.29
N MET A 220 -12.09 -8.59 -6.69
CA MET A 220 -11.74 -7.39 -5.94
C MET A 220 -12.99 -6.56 -5.66
N SER A 221 -13.11 -6.08 -4.42
CA SER A 221 -14.06 -5.07 -3.97
C SER A 221 -13.33 -3.81 -3.52
N ARG A 222 -14.05 -2.74 -3.25
CA ARG A 222 -13.50 -1.54 -2.63
C ARG A 222 -14.00 -1.42 -1.20
N VAL A 223 -13.15 -0.89 -0.33
CA VAL A 223 -13.48 -0.56 1.07
C VAL A 223 -13.05 0.86 1.33
N LEU A 224 -13.92 1.64 1.98
CA LEU A 224 -13.60 3.00 2.39
C LEU A 224 -12.67 2.95 3.60
N ILE A 225 -11.53 3.60 3.49
CA ILE A 225 -10.61 3.86 4.61
C ILE A 225 -10.62 5.35 4.87
N GLU A 226 -10.77 5.70 6.13
CA GLU A 226 -10.80 7.08 6.60
C GLU A 226 -9.58 7.35 7.47
N ALA A 227 -9.14 8.60 7.51
CA ALA A 227 -8.02 9.01 8.34
C ALA A 227 -8.19 10.44 8.84
N LEU A 228 -7.42 10.78 9.88
CA LEU A 228 -7.32 12.12 10.42
C LEU A 228 -5.87 12.48 10.75
N VAL A 229 -5.60 13.77 10.88
CA VAL A 229 -4.36 14.31 11.42
C VAL A 229 -4.68 15.39 12.46
N THR A 230 -3.90 15.39 13.55
CA THR A 230 -3.99 16.39 14.61
C THR A 230 -3.08 17.58 14.32
N GLU A 231 -3.23 18.67 15.10
CA GLU A 231 -2.15 19.65 15.25
C GLU A 231 -0.92 18.97 15.87
N ALA A 232 0.22 19.68 15.83
CA ALA A 232 1.45 19.18 16.42
C ALA A 232 1.34 19.13 17.95
N GLU A 233 1.65 17.99 18.52
CA GLU A 233 1.76 17.75 19.96
C GLU A 233 3.23 17.57 20.34
N PRO A 234 3.60 17.74 21.61
CA PRO A 234 4.90 17.33 22.08
C PRO A 234 5.22 15.89 21.71
N HIS A 235 6.50 15.57 21.49
CA HIS A 235 6.90 14.20 21.18
C HIS A 235 6.55 13.25 22.32
N MET A 236 5.88 12.16 21.99
CA MET A 236 5.39 11.17 22.96
C MET A 236 5.98 9.77 22.69
N PHE A 237 5.97 9.29 21.44
CA PHE A 237 6.51 7.98 21.09
C PHE A 237 6.86 7.89 19.58
N ASP A 238 7.67 6.88 19.23
CA ASP A 238 8.16 6.67 17.86
C ASP A 238 7.46 5.49 17.15
N GLN A 239 6.87 4.56 17.91
CA GLN A 239 6.32 3.33 17.38
C GLN A 239 5.07 3.57 16.55
N MET A 240 4.90 2.75 15.52
CA MET A 240 3.60 2.60 14.89
C MET A 240 2.65 1.81 15.80
N LEU A 241 1.40 2.20 15.84
CA LEU A 241 0.34 1.56 16.62
C LEU A 241 -0.71 0.94 15.72
N GLY A 242 -1.30 -0.15 16.18
CA GLY A 242 -2.52 -0.75 15.65
C GLY A 242 -3.24 -1.51 16.75
N THR A 243 -4.39 -2.09 16.44
CA THR A 243 -5.18 -2.86 17.40
C THR A 243 -5.55 -4.22 16.86
N ALA A 244 -5.92 -5.15 17.75
CA ALA A 244 -6.34 -6.49 17.38
C ALA A 244 -7.53 -6.49 16.40
N GLU A 245 -8.52 -5.63 16.62
CA GLU A 245 -9.75 -5.51 15.83
C GLU A 245 -9.70 -4.37 14.80
N ALA A 246 -8.53 -3.74 14.61
CA ALA A 246 -8.35 -2.63 13.67
C ALA A 246 -9.23 -1.39 13.97
N ASP A 247 -9.51 -1.10 15.25
CA ASP A 247 -10.23 0.10 15.68
C ASP A 247 -9.55 1.38 15.15
N PHE A 248 -8.23 1.39 15.19
CA PHE A 248 -7.39 2.42 14.57
C PHE A 248 -5.99 1.86 14.25
N TYR A 249 -5.26 2.58 13.45
CA TYR A 249 -3.80 2.45 13.27
C TYR A 249 -3.19 3.83 13.09
N GLY A 250 -1.93 3.99 13.41
CA GLY A 250 -1.26 5.27 13.20
C GLY A 250 0.02 5.44 14.00
N HIS A 251 0.56 6.66 13.95
CA HIS A 251 1.83 7.02 14.57
C HIS A 251 1.89 8.52 14.81
N GLN A 252 2.86 8.96 15.61
CA GLN A 252 3.26 10.35 15.67
C GLN A 252 4.32 10.64 14.60
N THR A 253 4.13 11.72 13.83
CA THR A 253 5.11 12.15 12.84
C THR A 253 6.28 12.87 13.51
N LYS A 254 7.42 12.98 12.84
CA LYS A 254 8.57 13.77 13.34
C LYS A 254 8.24 15.23 13.59
N HIS A 255 7.16 15.75 13.01
CA HIS A 255 6.69 17.13 13.22
C HIS A 255 5.71 17.26 14.40
N GLY A 256 5.43 16.18 15.12
CA GLY A 256 4.58 16.13 16.30
C GLY A 256 3.12 15.79 16.04
N SER A 257 2.62 15.92 14.82
CA SER A 257 1.23 15.58 14.50
C SER A 257 0.99 14.06 14.56
N PHE A 258 -0.17 13.65 15.08
CA PHE A 258 -0.61 12.28 14.99
C PHE A 258 -1.40 12.05 13.70
N VAL A 259 -1.05 10.98 12.98
CA VAL A 259 -1.80 10.49 11.83
C VAL A 259 -2.46 9.18 12.23
N PHE A 260 -3.80 9.15 12.23
CA PHE A 260 -4.58 7.95 12.55
C PHE A 260 -5.53 7.59 11.42
N GLY A 261 -5.54 6.32 11.06
CA GLY A 261 -6.53 5.73 10.16
C GLY A 261 -7.51 4.85 10.92
N GLY A 262 -8.70 4.69 10.36
CA GLY A 262 -9.76 3.88 10.91
C GLY A 262 -10.95 3.83 9.97
N SER A 263 -12.14 3.55 10.49
CA SER A 263 -13.37 3.54 9.74
C SER A 263 -14.55 4.00 10.60
N SER A 264 -15.44 4.79 10.03
CA SER A 264 -16.73 5.13 10.65
C SER A 264 -17.80 4.06 10.42
N GLY A 265 -17.54 3.10 9.53
CA GLY A 265 -18.53 2.12 9.08
C GLY A 265 -19.56 2.70 8.09
N TYR A 266 -19.43 3.97 7.72
CA TYR A 266 -20.32 4.65 6.77
C TYR A 266 -19.54 5.04 5.50
N GLU A 267 -19.94 4.47 4.36
CA GLU A 267 -19.30 4.76 3.07
C GLU A 267 -19.88 6.04 2.44
N ALA A 268 -19.29 7.18 2.80
CA ALA A 268 -19.67 8.47 2.22
C ALA A 268 -18.97 8.68 0.87
N VAL A 269 -19.75 9.07 -0.13
CA VAL A 269 -19.26 9.39 -1.47
C VAL A 269 -19.84 10.71 -1.98
N ASN A 270 -19.05 11.44 -2.74
CA ASN A 270 -19.53 12.56 -3.52
C ASN A 270 -20.50 12.03 -4.59
N LYS A 271 -21.73 12.55 -4.61
CA LYS A 271 -22.81 12.07 -5.49
C LYS A 271 -22.55 12.35 -6.98
N ASP A 272 -21.74 13.36 -7.28
CA ASP A 272 -21.50 13.80 -8.65
C ASP A 272 -20.46 12.93 -9.36
N ASN A 273 -19.46 12.43 -8.63
CA ASN A 273 -18.31 11.75 -9.23
C ASN A 273 -17.88 10.44 -8.53
N GLY A 274 -18.60 10.01 -7.48
CA GLY A 274 -18.30 8.77 -6.76
C GLY A 274 -17.01 8.77 -5.95
N THR A 275 -16.33 9.92 -5.79
CA THR A 275 -15.11 9.99 -4.99
C THR A 275 -15.41 9.82 -3.50
N PRO A 276 -14.52 9.14 -2.75
CA PRO A 276 -14.69 8.97 -1.32
C PRO A 276 -14.54 10.31 -0.59
N ILE A 277 -15.43 10.54 0.37
CA ILE A 277 -15.40 11.73 1.24
C ILE A 277 -15.54 11.31 2.70
N CYS A 278 -15.08 12.15 3.61
CA CYS A 278 -15.37 11.99 5.03
C CYS A 278 -16.79 12.43 5.34
N SER A 279 -17.45 11.71 6.23
CA SER A 279 -18.73 12.10 6.80
C SER A 279 -18.56 12.88 8.11
N SER A 280 -19.64 13.43 8.64
CA SER A 280 -19.63 14.10 9.95
C SER A 280 -19.25 13.19 11.12
N ILE A 281 -19.39 11.87 10.95
CA ILE A 281 -19.03 10.88 11.98
C ILE A 281 -17.61 10.30 11.85
N THR A 282 -16.88 10.63 10.78
CA THR A 282 -15.51 10.12 10.54
C THR A 282 -14.59 10.39 11.72
N ALA A 283 -14.38 11.67 12.05
CA ALA A 283 -13.49 12.03 13.16
C ALA A 283 -13.98 11.51 14.51
N PRO A 284 -15.26 11.67 14.92
CA PRO A 284 -15.76 11.09 16.16
C PRO A 284 -15.55 9.58 16.29
N CYS A 285 -15.73 8.80 15.23
CA CYS A 285 -15.53 7.35 15.26
C CYS A 285 -14.06 6.98 15.47
N ILE A 286 -13.14 7.60 14.71
CA ILE A 286 -11.70 7.34 14.84
C ILE A 286 -11.22 7.77 16.23
N CYS A 287 -11.60 8.97 16.70
CA CYS A 287 -11.24 9.46 18.03
C CYS A 287 -11.74 8.54 19.12
N ARG A 288 -12.97 8.05 19.03
CA ARG A 288 -13.49 7.07 19.99
C ARG A 288 -12.64 5.79 20.04
N GLY A 289 -12.14 5.32 18.89
CA GLY A 289 -11.22 4.18 18.81
C GLY A 289 -9.90 4.49 19.53
N ILE A 290 -9.31 5.66 19.25
CA ILE A 290 -8.04 6.11 19.83
C ILE A 290 -8.16 6.25 21.36
N MET A 291 -9.19 6.92 21.83
CA MET A 291 -9.40 7.21 23.26
C MET A 291 -9.48 5.97 24.15
N LYS A 292 -9.86 4.81 23.60
CA LYS A 292 -9.84 3.54 24.33
C LYS A 292 -8.41 3.08 24.69
N TYR A 293 -7.42 3.47 23.92
CA TYR A 293 -6.05 3.00 24.05
C TYR A 293 -5.07 4.12 24.44
N PHE A 294 -5.43 5.36 24.15
CA PHE A 294 -4.56 6.50 24.24
C PHE A 294 -5.30 7.75 24.78
N PRO A 295 -5.71 7.75 26.06
CA PRO A 295 -6.56 8.80 26.66
C PRO A 295 -5.89 10.17 26.71
N ASP A 296 -4.55 10.23 26.77
CA ASP A 296 -3.79 11.51 26.83
C ASP A 296 -3.97 12.38 25.59
N LEU A 297 -4.55 11.84 24.50
CA LEU A 297 -4.88 12.61 23.31
C LEU A 297 -6.28 13.23 23.32
N ALA A 298 -6.96 13.24 24.46
CA ALA A 298 -8.34 13.78 24.56
C ALA A 298 -8.47 15.21 24.09
N ASP A 299 -7.45 16.04 24.35
CA ASP A 299 -7.43 17.47 24.03
C ASP A 299 -6.79 17.80 22.67
N ALA A 300 -6.23 16.79 21.97
CA ALA A 300 -5.59 17.01 20.66
C ALA A 300 -6.61 17.46 19.61
N LYS A 301 -6.30 18.57 18.93
CA LYS A 301 -7.20 19.15 17.93
C LYS A 301 -7.00 18.51 16.57
N ILE A 302 -8.10 18.14 15.92
CA ILE A 302 -8.09 17.59 14.57
C ILE A 302 -8.00 18.72 13.57
N VAL A 303 -6.95 18.67 12.74
CA VAL A 303 -6.71 19.64 11.68
C VAL A 303 -7.39 19.25 10.39
N ARG A 304 -7.39 17.94 10.06
CA ARG A 304 -7.90 17.45 8.78
C ARG A 304 -8.35 16.00 8.88
N THR A 305 -9.37 15.67 8.09
CA THR A 305 -9.78 14.31 7.77
C THR A 305 -9.70 14.07 6.26
N TRP A 306 -9.48 12.82 5.85
CA TRP A 306 -9.55 12.41 4.45
C TRP A 306 -10.03 10.97 4.34
N ALA A 307 -10.45 10.58 3.14
CA ALA A 307 -10.90 9.24 2.86
C ALA A 307 -10.33 8.74 1.52
N GLY A 308 -10.22 7.43 1.36
CA GLY A 308 -9.74 6.79 0.15
C GLY A 308 -10.33 5.40 -0.02
N TRP A 309 -10.41 4.94 -1.28
CA TRP A 309 -10.73 3.56 -1.57
C TRP A 309 -9.48 2.67 -1.43
N ALA A 310 -9.62 1.60 -0.70
CA ALA A 310 -8.69 0.47 -0.72
C ALA A 310 -9.24 -0.63 -1.64
N ASP A 311 -8.37 -1.22 -2.42
CA ASP A 311 -8.63 -2.34 -3.32
C ASP A 311 -8.55 -3.66 -2.55
N GLN A 312 -9.68 -4.17 -2.09
CA GLN A 312 -9.76 -5.36 -1.25
C GLN A 312 -9.95 -6.64 -2.06
N MET A 313 -8.95 -7.51 -2.08
CA MET A 313 -9.04 -8.84 -2.66
C MET A 313 -9.85 -9.78 -1.77
N LYS A 314 -10.59 -10.71 -2.39
CA LYS A 314 -11.42 -11.71 -1.68
C LYS A 314 -10.59 -12.55 -0.71
N ASP A 315 -9.35 -12.86 -1.04
CA ASP A 315 -8.43 -13.66 -0.23
C ASP A 315 -7.39 -12.86 0.55
N GLY A 316 -7.48 -11.52 0.54
CA GLY A 316 -6.70 -10.61 1.38
C GLY A 316 -5.26 -10.33 0.94
N VAL A 317 -4.81 -10.82 -0.23
CA VAL A 317 -3.45 -10.59 -0.73
C VAL A 317 -3.41 -10.10 -2.17
N PRO A 318 -2.37 -9.35 -2.59
CA PRO A 318 -2.29 -8.78 -3.93
C PRO A 318 -2.20 -9.83 -5.03
N VAL A 319 -2.47 -9.39 -6.25
CA VAL A 319 -2.23 -10.16 -7.48
C VAL A 319 -1.01 -9.59 -8.19
N LEU A 320 0.01 -10.44 -8.37
CA LEU A 320 1.30 -10.06 -8.93
C LEU A 320 1.72 -10.98 -10.09
N GLY A 321 2.42 -10.40 -11.06
CA GLY A 321 3.13 -11.14 -12.10
C GLY A 321 2.36 -11.36 -13.39
N ASN A 322 2.91 -12.19 -14.26
CA ASN A 322 2.39 -12.47 -15.60
C ASN A 322 1.04 -13.20 -15.57
N VAL A 323 0.19 -12.89 -16.55
CA VAL A 323 -1.09 -13.58 -16.79
C VAL A 323 -0.94 -14.49 -18.00
N SER A 324 -1.03 -15.81 -17.79
CA SER A 324 -0.76 -16.80 -18.85
C SER A 324 -1.73 -16.71 -20.03
N GLU A 325 -3.01 -16.34 -19.78
CA GLU A 325 -4.06 -16.23 -20.81
C GLU A 325 -3.95 -14.93 -21.63
N VAL A 326 -3.18 -13.98 -21.14
CA VAL A 326 -2.98 -12.68 -21.81
C VAL A 326 -1.48 -12.38 -21.88
N PRO A 327 -0.74 -13.03 -22.80
CA PRO A 327 0.67 -12.76 -22.97
C PRO A 327 0.94 -11.26 -23.15
N GLY A 328 1.93 -10.73 -22.45
CA GLY A 328 2.25 -9.30 -22.41
C GLY A 328 1.55 -8.52 -21.30
N LEU A 329 0.67 -9.16 -20.49
CA LEU A 329 0.06 -8.54 -19.32
C LEU A 329 0.78 -8.94 -18.03
N VAL A 330 1.10 -7.93 -17.22
CA VAL A 330 1.61 -8.08 -15.84
C VAL A 330 0.67 -7.38 -14.88
N LEU A 331 0.36 -8.02 -13.75
CA LEU A 331 -0.52 -7.48 -12.72
C LEU A 331 0.29 -7.00 -11.51
N ALA A 332 -0.14 -5.88 -10.95
CA ALA A 332 0.31 -5.33 -9.67
C ALA A 332 -0.87 -4.61 -8.99
N THR A 333 -1.85 -5.37 -8.48
CA THR A 333 -3.13 -4.83 -8.00
C THR A 333 -3.68 -5.58 -6.80
N GLY A 334 -4.68 -5.01 -6.12
CA GLY A 334 -5.36 -5.68 -5.01
C GLY A 334 -4.56 -5.69 -3.71
N PHE A 335 -3.89 -4.61 -3.36
CA PHE A 335 -2.97 -4.54 -2.21
C PHE A 335 -3.66 -4.45 -0.84
N CYS A 336 -4.96 -4.48 -0.76
CA CYS A 336 -5.75 -4.60 0.48
C CYS A 336 -5.41 -3.53 1.54
N GLY A 337 -5.09 -2.29 1.10
CA GLY A 337 -4.65 -1.21 1.98
C GLY A 337 -3.18 -1.32 2.45
N HIS A 338 -2.42 -2.31 1.99
CA HIS A 338 -1.02 -2.56 2.42
C HIS A 338 0.04 -2.14 1.40
N GLY A 339 -0.35 -1.56 0.26
CA GLY A 339 0.51 -1.32 -0.89
C GLY A 339 1.70 -0.39 -0.63
N PHE A 340 1.60 0.54 0.32
CA PHE A 340 2.67 1.51 0.56
C PHE A 340 3.96 0.85 1.05
N GLY A 341 3.90 0.12 2.16
CA GLY A 341 5.11 -0.47 2.77
C GLY A 341 5.79 -1.55 1.91
N ILE A 342 5.06 -2.20 1.01
CA ILE A 342 5.58 -3.24 0.12
C ILE A 342 6.06 -2.69 -1.24
N ALA A 343 5.75 -1.44 -1.57
CA ALA A 343 5.96 -0.89 -2.91
C ALA A 343 7.41 -0.98 -3.43
N PRO A 344 8.48 -0.71 -2.64
CA PRO A 344 9.84 -0.88 -3.11
C PRO A 344 10.14 -2.31 -3.56
N ALA A 345 9.72 -3.32 -2.79
CA ALA A 345 9.92 -4.73 -3.12
C ALA A 345 9.12 -5.14 -4.38
N ILE A 346 7.88 -4.66 -4.53
CA ILE A 346 7.08 -4.91 -5.73
C ILE A 346 7.74 -4.28 -6.96
N GLY A 347 8.23 -3.05 -6.83
CA GLY A 347 8.93 -2.37 -7.92
C GLY A 347 10.16 -3.15 -8.38
N HIS A 348 10.98 -3.58 -7.42
CA HIS A 348 12.19 -4.36 -7.66
C HIS A 348 11.88 -5.70 -8.32
N GLU A 349 11.06 -6.53 -7.70
CA GLU A 349 10.77 -7.89 -8.16
C GLU A 349 10.02 -7.92 -9.50
N LEU A 350 9.09 -6.99 -9.75
CA LEU A 350 8.41 -6.94 -11.04
C LEU A 350 9.29 -6.37 -12.15
N ALA A 351 10.24 -5.49 -11.86
CA ALA A 351 11.23 -5.08 -12.83
C ALA A 351 12.15 -6.27 -13.22
N ASP A 352 12.59 -7.08 -12.24
CA ASP A 352 13.35 -8.30 -12.50
C ASP A 352 12.53 -9.31 -13.31
N LEU A 353 11.27 -9.52 -12.96
CA LEU A 353 10.38 -10.40 -13.71
C LEU A 353 10.22 -9.98 -15.18
N ILE A 354 10.07 -8.69 -15.43
CA ILE A 354 9.84 -8.13 -16.78
C ILE A 354 11.11 -8.19 -17.63
N VAL A 355 12.27 -7.85 -17.06
CA VAL A 355 13.54 -7.75 -17.79
C VAL A 355 14.27 -9.08 -17.82
N ASP A 356 14.38 -9.76 -16.67
CA ASP A 356 15.19 -10.98 -16.49
C ASP A 356 14.35 -12.27 -16.54
N GLY A 357 13.02 -12.15 -16.61
CA GLY A 357 12.08 -13.27 -16.68
C GLY A 357 11.87 -14.03 -15.37
N LYS A 358 12.41 -13.57 -14.25
CA LYS A 358 12.33 -14.22 -12.95
C LYS A 358 12.34 -13.21 -11.80
N THR A 359 11.81 -13.60 -10.65
CA THR A 359 11.90 -12.85 -9.39
C THR A 359 12.95 -13.51 -8.47
N SER A 360 13.52 -12.74 -7.55
CA SER A 360 14.39 -13.25 -6.49
C SER A 360 13.59 -13.87 -5.34
N ILE A 361 12.38 -13.36 -5.12
CA ILE A 361 11.41 -13.84 -4.12
C ILE A 361 10.33 -14.64 -4.83
N ASP A 362 9.92 -15.77 -4.26
CA ASP A 362 8.82 -16.57 -4.81
C ASP A 362 7.48 -15.83 -4.67
N ILE A 363 6.86 -15.48 -5.81
CA ILE A 363 5.55 -14.82 -5.89
C ILE A 363 4.44 -15.76 -6.42
N ASN A 364 4.69 -17.06 -6.56
CA ASN A 364 3.73 -17.99 -7.18
C ASN A 364 2.38 -18.01 -6.45
N ALA A 365 2.38 -17.92 -5.11
CA ALA A 365 1.16 -17.84 -4.31
C ALA A 365 0.35 -16.54 -4.53
N LEU A 366 0.95 -15.52 -5.16
CA LEU A 366 0.33 -14.22 -5.43
C LEU A 366 -0.11 -14.06 -6.89
N ARG A 367 0.13 -15.05 -7.75
CA ARG A 367 -0.25 -14.99 -9.16
C ARG A 367 -1.78 -15.06 -9.34
N TYR A 368 -2.26 -14.52 -10.46
CA TYR A 368 -3.67 -14.57 -10.85
C TYR A 368 -4.22 -16.01 -10.94
N ASP A 369 -3.39 -16.96 -11.33
CA ASP A 369 -3.75 -18.38 -11.51
C ASP A 369 -4.36 -19.04 -10.26
N ARG A 370 -4.15 -18.47 -9.07
CA ARG A 370 -4.74 -18.98 -7.81
C ARG A 370 -6.27 -18.88 -7.76
N PHE A 371 -6.87 -18.07 -8.63
CA PHE A 371 -8.32 -17.92 -8.73
C PHE A 371 -8.95 -18.84 -9.76
N LYS A 372 -8.15 -19.55 -10.55
CA LYS A 372 -8.67 -20.54 -11.49
C LYS A 372 -9.13 -21.75 -10.73
N ALA A 373 -10.28 -22.32 -11.16
CA ALA A 373 -10.69 -23.63 -10.68
C ALA A 373 -9.54 -24.62 -10.94
N LYS A 374 -9.12 -25.36 -9.93
CA LYS A 374 -8.24 -26.52 -10.14
C LYS A 374 -9.05 -27.52 -10.94
N ILE A 375 -8.75 -27.62 -12.23
CA ILE A 375 -9.30 -28.64 -13.13
C ILE A 375 -8.77 -30.00 -12.69
#